data_5b5febbd3b57dd83d1ab3a9b51c6cebe
#
_entry.id   5b5febbd3b57dd83d1ab3a9b51c6cebe
#
_cell.length_a   1.000
_cell.length_b   1.000
_cell.length_c   1.000
_cell.angle_alpha   90.00
_cell.angle_beta   90.00
_cell.angle_gamma   90.00
#
_symmetry.space_group_name_H-M   'P 1'
#
loop_
_entity.id
_entity.type
_entity.pdbx_description
1 polymer ?
#
loop_
_entity_poly.entity_id
_entity_poly.type
_entity_poly.pdbx_seq_one_letter_code
_entity_poly.pdbx_strand_id
1 'polypeptide(L)'
;MIRVQREDFDIGAEIAKLTATNRRIGGVASFVGLVREMAGDAAIGAMTLEHYPGMTEKKLAEIDSEACRRWPLSASLIIHRYGRLEPGDRIVLVVTAASHREAALASCGFLIDWLKTEAPFWKLEETAAGARWVAAREEDEAAAKRWRAD
;
A
#
# COMPACT_ATOMS: atom_id res chain seq x y z
N MET A 1 -7.65 1.56 -9.53
CA MET A 1 -6.47 1.57 -10.43
C MET A 1 -5.27 0.99 -9.69
N ILE A 2 -4.54 0.09 -10.33
CA ILE A 2 -3.40 -0.60 -9.72
C ILE A 2 -2.17 -0.36 -10.57
N ARG A 3 -1.05 0.02 -9.94
CA ARG A 3 0.27 0.10 -10.59
C ARG A 3 1.34 -0.51 -9.70
N VAL A 4 2.14 -1.41 -10.26
CA VAL A 4 3.35 -1.96 -9.63
C VAL A 4 4.52 -1.49 -10.48
N GLN A 5 5.40 -0.68 -9.88
CA GLN A 5 6.42 0.04 -10.63
C GLN A 5 7.70 0.25 -9.82
N ARG A 6 8.83 0.48 -10.49
CA ARG A 6 10.09 0.87 -9.83
C ARG A 6 10.13 2.35 -9.51
N GLU A 7 9.54 3.15 -10.39
CA GLU A 7 9.61 4.60 -10.35
C GLU A 7 8.86 5.17 -9.14
N ASP A 8 9.34 6.29 -8.65
CA ASP A 8 8.65 7.06 -7.62
C ASP A 8 7.35 7.67 -8.18
N PHE A 9 6.55 8.23 -7.33
CA PHE A 9 5.27 8.83 -7.69
C PHE A 9 5.10 10.18 -6.98
N ASP A 10 4.35 11.07 -7.61
CA ASP A 10 3.96 12.35 -7.04
C ASP A 10 2.58 12.22 -6.40
N ILE A 11 2.52 12.27 -5.07
CA ILE A 11 1.31 12.06 -4.29
C ILE A 11 0.24 13.10 -4.65
N GLY A 12 0.62 14.37 -4.72
CA GLY A 12 -0.32 15.45 -5.04
C GLY A 12 -0.88 15.34 -6.44
N ALA A 13 -0.03 15.03 -7.41
CA ALA A 13 -0.45 14.84 -8.80
C ALA A 13 -1.40 13.65 -8.96
N GLU A 14 -1.14 12.56 -8.27
CA GLU A 14 -2.01 11.36 -8.33
C GLU A 14 -3.39 11.63 -7.71
N ILE A 15 -3.44 12.31 -6.58
CA ILE A 15 -4.71 12.70 -5.95
C ILE A 15 -5.47 13.68 -6.85
N ALA A 16 -4.78 14.65 -7.43
CA ALA A 16 -5.41 15.62 -8.35
C ALA A 16 -6.04 14.94 -9.55
N LYS A 17 -5.35 13.98 -10.16
CA LYS A 17 -5.90 13.18 -11.27
C LYS A 17 -7.14 12.39 -10.87
N LEU A 18 -7.08 11.75 -9.70
CA LEU A 18 -8.16 10.89 -9.21
C LEU A 18 -9.45 11.67 -8.96
N THR A 19 -9.33 12.91 -8.56
CA THR A 19 -10.46 13.76 -8.15
C THR A 19 -10.92 14.75 -9.22
N ALA A 20 -10.20 14.89 -10.31
CA ALA A 20 -10.37 15.99 -11.29
C ALA A 20 -11.77 16.07 -11.93
N THR A 21 -12.40 14.92 -12.19
CA THR A 21 -13.63 14.86 -12.97
C THR A 21 -14.87 14.48 -12.18
N ASN A 22 -14.73 14.12 -10.91
CA ASN A 22 -15.86 13.68 -10.09
C ASN A 22 -16.13 14.63 -8.93
N ARG A 23 -17.15 15.47 -9.08
CA ARG A 23 -17.56 16.46 -8.08
C ARG A 23 -18.41 15.89 -6.95
N ARG A 24 -18.69 14.58 -6.96
CA ARG A 24 -19.42 13.89 -5.89
C ARG A 24 -18.51 13.40 -4.79
N ILE A 25 -17.20 13.47 -5.00
CA ILE A 25 -16.22 13.13 -3.98
C ILE A 25 -16.27 14.18 -2.87
N GLY A 26 -16.58 13.74 -1.67
CA GLY A 26 -16.61 14.56 -0.46
C GLY A 26 -15.42 14.35 0.46
N GLY A 27 -14.72 13.22 0.29
CA GLY A 27 -13.54 12.91 1.09
C GLY A 27 -12.54 12.03 0.35
N VAL A 28 -11.27 12.30 0.60
CA VAL A 28 -10.14 11.52 0.09
C VAL A 28 -9.28 11.11 1.27
N ALA A 29 -8.97 9.82 1.37
CA ALA A 29 -8.01 9.30 2.31
C ALA A 29 -6.80 8.78 1.55
N SER A 30 -5.61 8.98 2.10
CA SER A 30 -4.39 8.45 1.53
C SER A 30 -3.46 7.90 2.60
N PHE A 31 -2.74 6.86 2.25
CA PHE A 31 -1.66 6.30 3.05
C PHE A 31 -0.41 6.22 2.17
N VAL A 32 0.71 6.66 2.73
CA VAL A 32 2.02 6.55 2.09
C VAL A 32 2.93 5.76 3.00
N GLY A 33 3.47 4.64 2.50
CA GLY A 33 4.48 3.88 3.21
C GLY A 33 5.87 4.32 2.78
N LEU A 34 6.76 4.48 3.75
CA LEU A 34 8.15 4.89 3.53
C LEU A 34 9.12 3.85 4.09
N VAL A 35 10.31 3.78 3.50
CA VAL A 35 11.39 2.98 4.06
C VAL A 35 11.90 3.67 5.32
N ARG A 36 11.89 2.95 6.45
CA ARG A 36 12.43 3.45 7.72
C ARG A 36 13.94 3.22 7.80
N GLU A 37 14.65 4.11 8.46
CA GLU A 37 16.06 3.97 8.75
C GLU A 37 16.36 2.82 9.73
N MET A 38 15.41 2.51 10.62
CA MET A 38 15.54 1.48 11.62
C MET A 38 14.48 0.39 11.49
N ALA A 39 14.88 -0.87 11.58
CA ALA A 39 14.00 -2.02 11.75
C ALA A 39 14.33 -2.67 13.09
N GLY A 40 13.49 -2.44 14.11
CA GLY A 40 13.83 -2.81 15.48
C GLY A 40 15.04 -2.02 15.94
N ASP A 41 16.08 -2.71 16.41
CA ASP A 41 17.35 -2.11 16.89
C ASP A 41 18.42 -2.02 15.80
N ALA A 42 18.14 -2.50 14.58
CA ALA A 42 19.12 -2.51 13.49
C ALA A 42 18.89 -1.37 12.50
N ALA A 43 19.96 -0.64 12.16
CA ALA A 43 19.93 0.35 11.10
C ALA A 43 19.81 -0.34 9.74
N ILE A 44 18.91 0.15 8.90
CA ILE A 44 18.71 -0.31 7.52
C ILE A 44 19.41 0.67 6.57
N GLY A 45 20.39 0.16 5.80
CA GLY A 45 21.04 0.94 4.75
C GLY A 45 20.22 1.01 3.47
N ALA A 46 19.50 -0.08 3.14
CA ALA A 46 18.60 -0.16 2.01
C ALA A 46 17.65 -1.34 2.17
N MET A 47 16.58 -1.33 1.39
CA MET A 47 15.62 -2.41 1.31
C MET A 47 15.35 -2.75 -0.16
N THR A 48 15.27 -4.02 -0.48
CA THR A 48 14.86 -4.48 -1.80
C THR A 48 13.53 -5.20 -1.69
N LEU A 49 12.55 -4.78 -2.50
CA LEU A 49 11.27 -5.43 -2.62
C LEU A 49 11.23 -6.22 -3.92
N GLU A 50 10.92 -7.51 -3.79
CA GLU A 50 10.68 -8.41 -4.91
C GLU A 50 9.20 -8.76 -4.98
N HIS A 51 8.70 -9.06 -6.18
CA HIS A 51 7.29 -9.44 -6.36
C HIS A 51 7.15 -10.48 -7.49
N TYR A 52 5.95 -11.04 -7.62
CA TYR A 52 5.59 -11.93 -8.73
C TYR A 52 4.84 -11.15 -9.81
N PRO A 53 5.50 -10.79 -10.95
CA PRO A 53 4.82 -10.11 -12.05
C PRO A 53 3.58 -10.88 -12.52
N GLY A 54 2.49 -10.15 -12.72
CA GLY A 54 1.19 -10.72 -13.09
C GLY A 54 0.37 -11.16 -11.87
N MET A 55 0.94 -11.96 -10.97
CA MET A 55 0.23 -12.43 -9.78
C MET A 55 0.04 -11.30 -8.75
N THR A 56 1.04 -10.43 -8.61
CA THR A 56 0.96 -9.28 -7.71
C THR A 56 -0.17 -8.34 -8.12
N GLU A 57 -0.22 -7.97 -9.39
CA GLU A 57 -1.25 -7.07 -9.93
C GLU A 57 -2.64 -7.69 -9.79
N LYS A 58 -2.76 -8.99 -10.06
CA LYS A 58 -4.02 -9.73 -9.88
C LYS A 58 -4.48 -9.69 -8.43
N LYS A 59 -3.58 -9.97 -7.50
CA LYS A 59 -3.92 -9.98 -6.07
C LYS A 59 -4.30 -8.58 -5.56
N LEU A 60 -3.59 -7.55 -5.98
CA LEU A 60 -3.94 -6.17 -5.64
C LEU A 60 -5.30 -5.78 -6.23
N ALA A 61 -5.61 -6.22 -7.45
CA ALA A 61 -6.91 -5.97 -8.05
C ALA A 61 -8.05 -6.69 -7.31
N GLU A 62 -7.82 -7.90 -6.80
CA GLU A 62 -8.78 -8.64 -5.96
C GLU A 62 -9.06 -7.89 -4.66
N ILE A 63 -8.02 -7.39 -4.00
CA ILE A 63 -8.14 -6.61 -2.76
C ILE A 63 -8.90 -5.31 -3.02
N ASP A 64 -8.58 -4.61 -4.09
CA ASP A 64 -9.27 -3.38 -4.49
C ASP A 64 -10.74 -3.61 -4.82
N SER A 65 -11.05 -4.70 -5.54
CA SER A 65 -12.42 -5.10 -5.84
C SER A 65 -13.22 -5.39 -4.58
N GLU A 66 -12.61 -6.04 -3.59
CA GLU A 66 -13.25 -6.30 -2.30
C GLU A 66 -13.54 -4.99 -1.54
N ALA A 67 -12.64 -4.02 -1.58
CA ALA A 67 -12.89 -2.71 -1.01
C ALA A 67 -14.09 -2.01 -1.68
N CYS A 68 -14.14 -2.06 -3.02
CA CYS A 68 -15.25 -1.50 -3.77
C CYS A 68 -16.59 -2.21 -3.50
N ARG A 69 -16.53 -3.50 -3.16
CA ARG A 69 -17.73 -4.26 -2.77
C ARG A 69 -18.24 -3.85 -1.38
N ARG A 70 -17.33 -3.55 -0.46
CA ARG A 70 -17.68 -3.20 0.94
C ARG A 70 -18.10 -1.76 1.14
N TRP A 71 -17.53 -0.85 0.38
CA TRP A 71 -17.78 0.59 0.53
C TRP A 71 -18.14 1.25 -0.80
N PRO A 72 -18.99 2.29 -0.76
CA PRO A 72 -19.37 3.03 -1.97
C PRO A 72 -18.25 3.99 -2.38
N LEU A 73 -17.18 3.45 -2.96
CA LEU A 73 -16.03 4.23 -3.40
C LEU A 73 -16.30 4.90 -4.76
N SER A 74 -15.92 6.16 -4.87
CA SER A 74 -15.91 6.90 -6.13
C SER A 74 -14.68 6.59 -6.96
N ALA A 75 -13.55 6.35 -6.28
CA ALA A 75 -12.28 5.99 -6.90
C ALA A 75 -11.34 5.36 -5.89
N SER A 76 -10.41 4.56 -6.38
CA SER A 76 -9.32 3.98 -5.60
C SER A 76 -8.05 3.90 -6.43
N LEU A 77 -6.91 4.00 -5.78
CA LEU A 77 -5.59 3.90 -6.39
C LEU A 77 -4.64 3.17 -5.45
N ILE A 78 -3.92 2.20 -5.99
CA ILE A 78 -2.80 1.56 -5.30
C ILE A 78 -1.59 1.64 -6.23
N ILE A 79 -0.52 2.27 -5.76
CA ILE A 79 0.79 2.25 -6.42
C ILE A 79 1.76 1.58 -5.46
N HIS A 80 2.38 0.50 -5.89
CA HIS A 80 3.39 -0.20 -5.10
C HIS A 80 4.70 -0.28 -5.87
N ARG A 81 5.77 0.19 -5.24
CA ARG A 81 7.11 0.13 -5.82
C ARG A 81 7.78 -1.20 -5.49
N TYR A 82 8.73 -1.58 -6.32
CA TYR A 82 9.61 -2.72 -6.11
C TYR A 82 11.04 -2.33 -6.52
N GLY A 83 11.98 -3.21 -6.22
CA GLY A 83 13.40 -2.96 -6.43
C GLY A 83 14.05 -2.38 -5.18
N ARG A 84 15.26 -1.86 -5.35
CA ARG A 84 16.05 -1.32 -4.23
C ARG A 84 15.58 0.07 -3.85
N LEU A 85 15.28 0.26 -2.57
CA LEU A 85 14.82 1.50 -1.98
C LEU A 85 15.70 1.87 -0.79
N GLU A 86 15.93 3.15 -0.59
CA GLU A 86 16.72 3.70 0.53
C GLU A 86 15.81 4.30 1.61
N PRO A 87 16.30 4.47 2.85
CA PRO A 87 15.54 5.14 3.90
C PRO A 87 14.99 6.49 3.44
N GLY A 88 13.72 6.72 3.70
CA GLY A 88 13.00 7.90 3.24
C GLY A 88 12.30 7.74 1.90
N ASP A 89 12.64 6.74 1.11
CA ASP A 89 11.96 6.47 -0.15
C ASP A 89 10.52 6.01 0.08
N ARG A 90 9.64 6.44 -0.82
CA ARG A 90 8.24 6.01 -0.83
C ARG A 90 8.12 4.59 -1.37
N ILE A 91 7.38 3.75 -0.69
CA ILE A 91 7.16 2.34 -1.07
C ILE A 91 5.80 2.19 -1.74
N VAL A 92 4.77 2.73 -1.13
CA VAL A 92 3.39 2.48 -1.50
C VAL A 92 2.54 3.73 -1.30
N LEU A 93 1.61 3.92 -2.21
CA LEU A 93 0.54 4.91 -2.10
C LEU A 93 -0.79 4.18 -2.21
N VAL A 94 -1.67 4.38 -1.24
CA VAL A 94 -3.07 3.97 -1.30
C VAL A 94 -3.91 5.22 -1.22
N VAL A 95 -4.82 5.41 -2.16
CA VAL A 95 -5.78 6.53 -2.16
C VAL A 95 -7.18 5.98 -2.36
N THR A 96 -8.10 6.41 -1.51
CA THR A 96 -9.52 6.11 -1.65
C THR A 96 -10.32 7.41 -1.62
N ALA A 97 -11.32 7.49 -2.48
CA ALA A 97 -12.19 8.65 -2.59
C ALA A 97 -13.65 8.18 -2.52
N ALA A 98 -14.44 8.89 -1.73
CA ALA A 98 -15.85 8.58 -1.52
C ALA A 98 -16.65 9.86 -1.28
N SER A 99 -17.98 9.77 -1.32
CA SER A 99 -18.85 10.90 -0.99
C SER A 99 -18.70 11.36 0.46
N HIS A 100 -18.34 10.42 1.36
CA HIS A 100 -18.21 10.69 2.80
C HIS A 100 -16.91 10.12 3.35
N ARG A 101 -16.36 10.82 4.36
CA ARG A 101 -15.09 10.47 5.00
C ARG A 101 -15.05 9.06 5.60
N GLU A 102 -16.16 8.55 6.11
CA GLU A 102 -16.22 7.23 6.74
C GLU A 102 -15.80 6.13 5.77
N ALA A 103 -16.38 6.08 4.58
CA ALA A 103 -16.02 5.09 3.56
C ALA A 103 -14.59 5.29 3.08
N ALA A 104 -14.15 6.53 2.88
CA ALA A 104 -12.79 6.83 2.44
C ALA A 104 -11.74 6.34 3.46
N LEU A 105 -11.92 6.66 4.73
CA LEU A 105 -10.98 6.27 5.79
C LEU A 105 -10.99 4.75 6.02
N ALA A 106 -12.17 4.14 6.12
CA ALA A 106 -12.30 2.70 6.36
C ALA A 106 -11.69 1.88 5.23
N SER A 107 -11.99 2.22 3.99
CA SER A 107 -11.46 1.50 2.83
C SER A 107 -9.95 1.66 2.66
N CYS A 108 -9.40 2.83 2.97
CA CYS A 108 -7.96 3.05 2.95
C CYS A 108 -7.25 2.16 3.99
N GLY A 109 -7.77 2.10 5.21
CA GLY A 109 -7.27 1.21 6.25
C GLY A 109 -7.35 -0.26 5.86
N PHE A 110 -8.47 -0.69 5.30
CA PHE A 110 -8.63 -2.05 4.79
C PHE A 110 -7.61 -2.40 3.71
N LEU A 111 -7.44 -1.53 2.73
CA LEU A 111 -6.52 -1.77 1.62
C LEU A 111 -5.08 -1.94 2.10
N ILE A 112 -4.62 -1.08 3.00
CA ILE A 112 -3.24 -1.18 3.48
C ILE A 112 -3.04 -2.41 4.37
N ASP A 113 -4.00 -2.77 5.21
CA ASP A 113 -3.92 -3.94 6.08
C ASP A 113 -3.86 -5.23 5.26
N TRP A 114 -4.71 -5.37 4.24
CA TRP A 114 -4.72 -6.55 3.38
C TRP A 114 -3.53 -6.59 2.43
N LEU A 115 -3.12 -5.44 1.91
CA LEU A 115 -1.94 -5.35 1.06
C LEU A 115 -0.69 -5.88 1.78
N LYS A 116 -0.54 -5.55 3.06
CA LYS A 116 0.61 -5.99 3.85
C LYS A 116 0.65 -7.49 4.14
N THR A 117 -0.48 -8.17 4.09
CA THR A 117 -0.56 -9.61 4.40
C THR A 117 -0.80 -10.48 3.17
N GLU A 118 -1.59 -10.00 2.22
CA GLU A 118 -2.06 -10.81 1.09
C GLU A 118 -1.28 -10.59 -0.20
N ALA A 119 -0.60 -9.44 -0.34
CA ALA A 119 0.16 -9.15 -1.55
C ALA A 119 1.50 -9.90 -1.57
N PRO A 120 1.87 -10.53 -2.70
CA PRO A 120 3.09 -11.34 -2.79
C PRO A 120 4.34 -10.48 -3.00
N PHE A 121 4.75 -9.77 -1.96
CA PHE A 121 6.01 -9.04 -1.90
C PHE A 121 6.96 -9.68 -0.90
N TRP A 122 8.23 -9.73 -1.27
CA TRP A 122 9.32 -10.13 -0.36
C TRP A 122 10.21 -8.95 -0.08
N LYS A 123 10.67 -8.85 1.16
CA LYS A 123 11.48 -7.76 1.64
C LYS A 123 12.87 -8.29 2.04
N LEU A 124 13.90 -7.76 1.39
CA LEU A 124 15.31 -7.99 1.75
C LEU A 124 15.85 -6.69 2.36
N GLU A 125 16.28 -6.74 3.61
CA GLU A 125 16.88 -5.60 4.28
C GLU A 125 18.40 -5.71 4.28
N GLU A 126 19.09 -4.64 3.87
CA GLU A 126 20.54 -4.50 3.95
C GLU A 126 20.91 -3.78 5.25
N THR A 127 21.64 -4.44 6.13
CA THR A 127 22.13 -3.90 7.41
C THR A 127 23.64 -3.97 7.48
N ALA A 128 24.24 -3.34 8.50
CA ALA A 128 25.68 -3.45 8.76
C ALA A 128 26.15 -4.90 8.99
N ALA A 129 25.24 -5.78 9.44
CA ALA A 129 25.50 -7.21 9.65
C ALA A 129 25.27 -8.07 8.38
N GLY A 130 24.88 -7.47 7.25
CA GLY A 130 24.58 -8.12 5.99
C GLY A 130 23.10 -8.04 5.61
N ALA A 131 22.75 -8.66 4.48
CA ALA A 131 21.38 -8.70 3.97
C ALA A 131 20.57 -9.82 4.61
N ARG A 132 19.29 -9.58 4.89
CA ARG A 132 18.37 -10.58 5.43
C ARG A 132 16.96 -10.43 4.87
N TRP A 133 16.30 -11.55 4.64
CA TRP A 133 14.87 -11.57 4.31
C TRP A 133 14.05 -11.31 5.57
N VAL A 134 13.01 -10.48 5.43
CA VAL A 134 12.13 -10.09 6.53
C VAL A 134 10.80 -10.81 6.39
N ALA A 135 10.38 -11.53 7.46
CA ALA A 135 9.08 -12.16 7.54
C ALA A 135 7.96 -11.12 7.77
N ALA A 136 6.73 -11.50 7.41
CA ALA A 136 5.54 -10.72 7.74
C ALA A 136 5.42 -10.54 9.26
N ARG A 137 4.94 -9.38 9.69
CA ARG A 137 4.73 -9.08 11.11
C ARG A 137 3.41 -9.67 11.60
N GLU A 138 3.40 -10.20 12.82
CA GLU A 138 2.18 -10.66 13.48
C GLU A 138 1.14 -9.55 13.63
N GLU A 139 1.59 -8.32 13.86
CA GLU A 139 0.73 -7.13 13.94
C GLU A 139 -0.03 -6.88 12.64
N ASP A 140 0.60 -7.12 11.48
CA ASP A 140 -0.02 -6.96 10.17
C ASP A 140 -1.12 -8.02 9.96
N GLU A 141 -0.88 -9.26 10.38
CA GLU A 141 -1.88 -10.31 10.32
C GLU A 141 -3.07 -10.05 11.24
N ALA A 142 -2.82 -9.56 12.46
CA ALA A 142 -3.87 -9.18 13.40
C ALA A 142 -4.72 -8.03 12.84
N ALA A 143 -4.09 -7.03 12.22
CA ALA A 143 -4.79 -5.92 11.58
C ALA A 143 -5.68 -6.40 10.41
N ALA A 144 -5.19 -7.33 9.58
CA ALA A 144 -5.97 -7.89 8.49
C ALA A 144 -7.14 -8.74 8.97
N LYS A 145 -6.96 -9.50 10.06
CA LYS A 145 -8.01 -10.37 10.64
C LYS A 145 -9.27 -9.61 11.02
N ARG A 146 -9.16 -8.38 11.53
CA ARG A 146 -10.33 -7.59 11.90
C ARG A 146 -11.32 -7.35 10.76
N TRP A 147 -10.84 -7.39 9.52
CA TRP A 147 -11.64 -7.18 8.32
C TRP A 147 -12.30 -8.47 7.79
N ARG A 148 -11.88 -9.64 8.29
CA ARG A 148 -12.40 -10.96 7.86
C ARG A 148 -13.72 -11.32 8.54
N ALA A 149 -14.04 -10.66 9.65
CA ALA A 149 -15.23 -10.95 10.44
C ALA A 149 -16.56 -10.48 9.80
N ASP A 150 -16.47 -9.75 8.70
CA ASP A 150 -17.60 -9.24 7.93
C ASP A 150 -17.64 -9.95 6.55
#